data_7394dd83c0dc1165db4c5d16293f39de
#
_entry.id   7394dd83c0dc1165db4c5d16293f39de
#
_cell.length_a   1.000
_cell.length_b   1.000
_cell.length_c   1.000
_cell.angle_alpha   90.00
_cell.angle_beta   90.00
_cell.angle_gamma   90.00
#
_symmetry.space_group_name_H-M   'P 1'
#
loop_
_entity.id
_entity.type
_entity.pdbx_description
1 polymer ?
#
loop_
_entity_poly.entity_id
_entity_poly.type
_entity_poly.pdbx_seq_one_letter_code
_entity_poly.pdbx_strand_id
1 'polypeptide(L)'
;GAYRITKQFLEQVKSGQYGHHPCDLAPFAAYQMAGECGMAISIDPPTIDEFNALARYTGIPGITRKSRMQTLNQKAVARKYAADHGKEYEECSLIVVHMGGGTSVVVHEKGEMVDANNGLDGDGPFATNRAGTIPAGDLIDLCYSGRYTHKEMRKQITGEAGLVAYLNENDVRKIEKRILDGDEKAKEVYDAMLYQTAKQIAASAAVLCGNVDAVLLTGGIANSRYAISEIEKRVMFIAPVIAYP
;
A
#
# COMPACT_ATOMS: atom_id res chain seq x y z
N GLY A 1 -0.12 -10.89 -12.74
CA GLY A 1 0.18 -11.91 -13.77
C GLY A 1 1.59 -12.47 -13.69
N ALA A 2 1.88 -13.50 -14.47
CA ALA A 2 3.20 -14.08 -14.59
C ALA A 2 3.90 -13.53 -15.84
N TYR A 3 5.11 -13.00 -15.69
CA TYR A 3 5.89 -12.39 -16.76
C TYR A 3 7.20 -13.15 -16.94
N ARG A 4 7.49 -13.59 -18.15
CA ARG A 4 8.79 -14.18 -18.46
C ARG A 4 9.87 -13.10 -18.40
N ILE A 5 10.92 -13.33 -17.62
CA ILE A 5 12.06 -12.42 -17.53
C ILE A 5 12.93 -12.64 -18.77
N THR A 6 12.99 -11.63 -19.62
CA THR A 6 13.81 -11.60 -20.84
C THR A 6 14.88 -10.52 -20.69
N LYS A 7 15.84 -10.47 -21.63
CA LYS A 7 16.80 -9.36 -21.69
C LYS A 7 16.11 -8.00 -21.78
N GLN A 8 15.05 -7.90 -22.61
CA GLN A 8 14.26 -6.67 -22.73
C GLN A 8 13.59 -6.29 -21.40
N PHE A 9 13.04 -7.27 -20.66
CA PHE A 9 12.47 -7.03 -19.33
C PHE A 9 13.53 -6.45 -18.38
N LEU A 10 14.74 -7.02 -18.37
CA LEU A 10 15.84 -6.53 -17.54
C LEU A 10 16.31 -5.11 -17.91
N GLU A 11 16.34 -4.78 -19.21
CA GLU A 11 16.65 -3.43 -19.69
C GLU A 11 15.59 -2.41 -19.22
N GLN A 12 14.31 -2.76 -19.28
CA GLN A 12 13.22 -1.93 -18.76
C GLN A 12 13.35 -1.69 -17.24
N VAL A 13 13.62 -2.75 -16.48
CA VAL A 13 13.87 -2.62 -15.02
C VAL A 13 15.07 -1.71 -14.75
N LYS A 14 16.19 -1.92 -15.48
CA LYS A 14 17.43 -1.13 -15.35
C LYS A 14 17.23 0.34 -15.71
N SER A 15 16.38 0.65 -16.68
CA SER A 15 16.11 2.04 -17.10
C SER A 15 15.43 2.88 -16.02
N GLY A 16 14.81 2.24 -15.02
CA GLY A 16 14.02 2.93 -13.99
C GLY A 16 12.79 3.66 -14.52
N GLN A 17 12.35 3.36 -15.75
CA GLN A 17 11.18 3.99 -16.38
C GLN A 17 9.93 3.91 -15.48
N TYR A 18 9.78 2.81 -14.76
CA TYR A 18 8.70 2.60 -13.81
C TYR A 18 9.12 2.93 -12.36
N GLY A 19 10.28 3.59 -12.17
CA GLY A 19 10.92 3.90 -10.90
C GLY A 19 11.81 2.77 -10.39
N HIS A 20 12.55 3.03 -9.32
CA HIS A 20 13.44 2.05 -8.68
C HIS A 20 12.81 1.48 -7.40
N HIS A 21 12.90 0.18 -7.24
CA HIS A 21 12.46 -0.54 -6.04
C HIS A 21 13.54 -1.56 -5.61
N PRO A 22 13.72 -1.85 -4.33
CA PRO A 22 14.68 -2.89 -3.89
C PRO A 22 14.44 -4.26 -4.55
N CYS A 23 13.18 -4.58 -4.89
CA CYS A 23 12.82 -5.80 -5.60
C CYS A 23 13.33 -5.86 -7.05
N ASP A 24 13.83 -4.75 -7.61
CA ASP A 24 14.34 -4.71 -8.99
C ASP A 24 15.60 -5.59 -9.18
N LEU A 25 16.30 -5.94 -8.08
CA LEU A 25 17.44 -6.86 -8.12
C LEU A 25 17.03 -8.32 -8.34
N ALA A 26 15.82 -8.70 -7.90
CA ALA A 26 15.36 -10.09 -7.97
C ALA A 26 15.25 -10.65 -9.41
N PRO A 27 14.73 -9.91 -10.41
CA PRO A 27 14.71 -10.35 -11.80
C PRO A 27 16.09 -10.65 -12.37
N PHE A 28 17.12 -9.86 -12.03
CA PHE A 28 18.51 -10.10 -12.50
C PHE A 28 19.05 -11.38 -11.92
N ALA A 29 18.88 -11.60 -10.61
CA ALA A 29 19.32 -12.82 -9.94
C ALA A 29 18.58 -14.05 -10.53
N ALA A 30 17.25 -13.97 -10.67
CA ALA A 30 16.45 -15.06 -11.22
C ALA A 30 16.86 -15.42 -12.67
N TYR A 31 17.11 -14.41 -13.51
CA TYR A 31 17.56 -14.60 -14.88
C TYR A 31 18.93 -15.28 -14.95
N GLN A 32 19.87 -14.85 -14.11
CA GLN A 32 21.20 -15.44 -14.04
C GLN A 32 21.16 -16.89 -13.51
N MET A 33 20.34 -17.18 -12.50
CA MET A 33 20.18 -18.52 -11.95
C MET A 33 19.50 -19.49 -12.93
N ALA A 34 18.59 -19.03 -13.77
CA ALA A 34 17.94 -19.84 -14.78
C ALA A 34 18.91 -20.31 -15.87
N GLY A 35 20.00 -19.58 -16.15
CA GLY A 35 20.98 -19.92 -17.16
C GLY A 35 20.37 -20.00 -18.57
N GLU A 36 21.06 -20.73 -19.46
CA GLU A 36 20.63 -20.85 -20.86
C GLU A 36 19.45 -21.81 -21.08
N CYS A 37 19.31 -22.80 -20.22
CA CYS A 37 18.30 -23.86 -20.34
C CYS A 37 17.07 -23.66 -19.47
N GLY A 38 17.10 -22.71 -18.54
CA GLY A 38 16.04 -22.43 -17.60
C GLY A 38 15.13 -21.28 -18.04
N MET A 39 14.01 -21.16 -17.31
CA MET A 39 13.06 -20.03 -17.47
C MET A 39 12.91 -19.29 -16.16
N ALA A 40 13.18 -17.99 -16.16
CA ALA A 40 12.89 -17.11 -15.04
C ALA A 40 11.55 -16.42 -15.25
N ILE A 41 10.73 -16.35 -14.19
CA ILE A 41 9.39 -15.76 -14.22
C ILE A 41 9.31 -14.76 -13.04
N SER A 42 8.75 -13.58 -13.30
CA SER A 42 8.33 -12.62 -12.30
C SER A 42 6.82 -12.70 -12.14
N ILE A 43 6.36 -12.87 -10.89
CA ILE A 43 4.93 -12.96 -10.59
C ILE A 43 4.49 -11.69 -9.88
N ASP A 44 3.46 -11.05 -10.42
CA ASP A 44 2.83 -9.84 -9.88
C ASP A 44 3.88 -8.80 -9.35
N PRO A 45 4.84 -8.34 -10.19
CA PRO A 45 5.88 -7.41 -9.77
C PRO A 45 5.29 -6.09 -9.27
N PRO A 46 5.99 -5.35 -8.38
CA PRO A 46 5.47 -4.10 -7.79
C PRO A 46 5.29 -2.95 -8.80
N THR A 47 5.71 -3.16 -10.04
CA THR A 47 5.57 -2.22 -11.15
C THR A 47 4.37 -2.48 -12.04
N ILE A 48 3.51 -3.46 -11.69
CA ILE A 48 2.24 -3.66 -12.40
C ILE A 48 1.39 -2.40 -12.28
N ASP A 49 0.87 -1.95 -13.40
CA ASP A 49 -0.01 -0.80 -13.48
C ASP A 49 -1.29 -1.16 -14.25
N GLU A 50 -2.34 -1.44 -13.48
CA GLU A 50 -3.68 -1.78 -13.96
C GLU A 50 -4.69 -0.66 -13.66
N PHE A 51 -4.21 0.53 -13.30
CA PHE A 51 -5.07 1.65 -12.93
C PHE A 51 -6.04 2.04 -14.05
N ASN A 52 -7.27 2.31 -13.68
CA ASN A 52 -8.23 2.98 -14.54
C ASN A 52 -7.69 4.33 -15.02
N ALA A 53 -8.14 4.76 -16.19
CA ALA A 53 -7.71 6.04 -16.75
C ALA A 53 -7.98 7.21 -15.79
N LEU A 54 -9.13 7.23 -15.12
CA LEU A 54 -9.51 8.29 -14.17
C LEU A 54 -8.63 8.30 -12.91
N ALA A 55 -8.15 7.13 -12.47
CA ALA A 55 -7.29 7.01 -11.30
C ALA A 55 -5.91 7.65 -11.49
N ARG A 56 -5.51 7.97 -12.71
CA ARG A 56 -4.19 8.53 -13.04
C ARG A 56 -4.10 10.05 -12.92
N TYR A 57 -5.23 10.73 -12.96
CA TYR A 57 -5.22 12.20 -13.00
C TYR A 57 -4.92 12.81 -11.64
N THR A 58 -4.12 13.88 -11.67
CA THR A 58 -3.98 14.86 -10.59
C THR A 58 -4.50 16.21 -11.06
N GLY A 59 -4.63 17.16 -10.17
CA GLY A 59 -5.01 18.54 -10.54
C GLY A 59 -3.94 19.33 -11.30
N ILE A 60 -2.73 18.76 -11.49
CA ILE A 60 -1.62 19.43 -12.18
C ILE A 60 -1.24 18.63 -13.42
N PRO A 61 -1.40 19.21 -14.64
CA PRO A 61 -0.96 18.56 -15.88
C PRO A 61 0.53 18.17 -15.82
N GLY A 62 0.85 16.96 -16.27
CA GLY A 62 2.22 16.43 -16.26
C GLY A 62 2.59 15.68 -14.98
N ILE A 63 1.78 15.75 -13.92
CA ILE A 63 1.92 14.90 -12.73
C ILE A 63 0.82 13.86 -12.78
N THR A 64 1.20 12.57 -12.81
CA THR A 64 0.27 11.45 -12.80
C THR A 64 0.43 10.61 -11.56
N ARG A 65 -0.68 10.04 -11.06
CA ARG A 65 -0.64 9.01 -10.00
C ARG A 65 -0.01 7.73 -10.55
N LYS A 66 0.78 7.09 -9.72
CA LYS A 66 1.56 5.89 -10.10
C LYS A 66 1.12 4.71 -9.25
N SER A 67 0.96 3.58 -9.90
CA SER A 67 0.72 2.29 -9.24
C SER A 67 1.98 1.87 -8.45
N ARG A 68 1.90 1.93 -7.13
CA ARG A 68 3.00 1.60 -6.21
C ARG A 68 2.46 0.95 -4.94
N MET A 69 2.41 -0.37 -4.93
CA MET A 69 1.79 -1.15 -3.86
C MET A 69 2.44 -2.53 -3.70
N GLN A 70 2.03 -3.30 -2.72
CA GLN A 70 2.47 -4.68 -2.50
C GLN A 70 1.68 -5.66 -3.40
N THR A 71 1.85 -5.54 -4.70
CA THR A 71 1.05 -6.18 -5.74
C THR A 71 0.87 -7.68 -5.54
N LEU A 72 1.97 -8.41 -5.25
CA LEU A 72 1.94 -9.86 -5.04
C LEU A 72 1.00 -10.24 -3.88
N ASN A 73 1.16 -9.59 -2.71
CA ASN A 73 0.30 -9.85 -1.56
C ASN A 73 -1.15 -9.45 -1.84
N GLN A 74 -1.37 -8.30 -2.48
CA GLN A 74 -2.70 -7.81 -2.86
C GLN A 74 -3.47 -8.85 -3.67
N LYS A 75 -2.88 -9.32 -4.77
CA LYS A 75 -3.52 -10.31 -5.64
C LYS A 75 -3.62 -11.70 -4.99
N ALA A 76 -2.63 -12.09 -4.18
CA ALA A 76 -2.68 -13.36 -3.47
C ALA A 76 -3.85 -13.43 -2.48
N VAL A 77 -4.06 -12.35 -1.71
CA VAL A 77 -5.16 -12.27 -0.74
C VAL A 77 -6.51 -12.20 -1.46
N ALA A 78 -6.63 -11.43 -2.54
CA ALA A 78 -7.86 -11.34 -3.33
C ALA A 78 -8.25 -12.70 -3.93
N ARG A 79 -7.28 -13.42 -4.52
CA ARG A 79 -7.52 -14.79 -5.05
C ARG A 79 -7.86 -15.78 -3.95
N LYS A 80 -7.23 -15.66 -2.77
CA LYS A 80 -7.57 -16.51 -1.63
C LYS A 80 -9.00 -16.28 -1.18
N TYR A 81 -9.44 -15.03 -1.06
CA TYR A 81 -10.83 -14.69 -0.73
C TYR A 81 -11.80 -15.32 -1.76
N ALA A 82 -11.53 -15.16 -3.05
CA ALA A 82 -12.37 -15.72 -4.11
C ALA A 82 -12.48 -17.26 -3.95
N ALA A 83 -11.35 -17.95 -3.79
CA ALA A 83 -11.34 -19.41 -3.59
C ALA A 83 -12.08 -19.86 -2.33
N ASP A 84 -11.91 -19.15 -1.20
CA ASP A 84 -12.60 -19.45 0.07
C ASP A 84 -14.13 -19.28 -0.06
N HIS A 85 -14.60 -18.50 -1.05
CA HIS A 85 -16.04 -18.22 -1.31
C HIS A 85 -16.58 -18.89 -2.58
N GLY A 86 -15.80 -19.78 -3.22
CA GLY A 86 -16.22 -20.51 -4.43
C GLY A 86 -16.45 -19.60 -5.64
N LYS A 87 -15.72 -18.49 -5.73
CA LYS A 87 -15.75 -17.51 -6.83
C LYS A 87 -14.44 -17.51 -7.60
N GLU A 88 -14.47 -17.00 -8.83
CA GLU A 88 -13.26 -16.59 -9.53
C GLU A 88 -12.87 -15.17 -9.09
N TYR A 89 -11.57 -14.84 -9.14
CA TYR A 89 -11.10 -13.52 -8.72
C TYR A 89 -11.69 -12.38 -9.57
N GLU A 90 -11.93 -12.66 -10.83
CA GLU A 90 -12.54 -11.75 -11.82
C GLU A 90 -14.02 -11.42 -11.53
N GLU A 91 -14.66 -12.21 -10.66
CA GLU A 91 -16.06 -12.00 -10.22
C GLU A 91 -16.15 -11.16 -8.94
N CYS A 92 -15.00 -10.83 -8.33
CA CYS A 92 -14.95 -10.15 -7.05
C CYS A 92 -14.67 -8.65 -7.20
N SER A 93 -15.37 -7.85 -6.39
CA SER A 93 -15.13 -6.42 -6.17
C SER A 93 -14.63 -6.22 -4.75
N LEU A 94 -13.33 -5.98 -4.56
CA LEU A 94 -12.71 -6.00 -3.25
C LEU A 94 -11.94 -4.71 -2.96
N ILE A 95 -11.84 -4.38 -1.67
CA ILE A 95 -10.86 -3.43 -1.17
C ILE A 95 -9.86 -4.19 -0.31
N VAL A 96 -8.62 -4.32 -0.78
CA VAL A 96 -7.56 -5.03 -0.05
C VAL A 96 -6.62 -4.02 0.59
N VAL A 97 -6.41 -4.16 1.90
CA VAL A 97 -5.64 -3.23 2.73
C VAL A 97 -4.41 -3.96 3.28
N HIS A 98 -3.26 -3.71 2.69
CA HIS A 98 -2.00 -4.21 3.23
C HIS A 98 -1.43 -3.21 4.22
N MET A 99 -1.24 -3.63 5.47
CA MET A 99 -0.75 -2.79 6.57
C MET A 99 0.57 -3.34 7.13
N GLY A 100 1.64 -2.58 6.94
CA GLY A 100 2.98 -2.90 7.42
C GLY A 100 3.80 -1.65 7.66
N GLY A 101 5.05 -1.57 7.17
CA GLY A 101 5.85 -0.34 7.17
C GLY A 101 5.19 0.81 6.40
N GLY A 102 4.41 0.47 5.37
CA GLY A 102 3.47 1.36 4.68
C GLY A 102 2.08 0.77 4.72
N THR A 103 1.07 1.58 4.34
CA THR A 103 -0.30 1.14 4.16
C THR A 103 -0.71 1.35 2.72
N SER A 104 -1.15 0.27 2.05
CA SER A 104 -1.71 0.31 0.70
C SER A 104 -3.16 -0.14 0.75
N VAL A 105 -4.06 0.73 0.34
CA VAL A 105 -5.49 0.45 0.15
C VAL A 105 -5.73 0.36 -1.35
N VAL A 106 -6.09 -0.81 -1.82
CA VAL A 106 -6.16 -1.13 -3.26
C VAL A 106 -7.57 -1.59 -3.61
N VAL A 107 -8.09 -1.05 -4.68
CA VAL A 107 -9.38 -1.44 -5.25
C VAL A 107 -9.17 -2.50 -6.31
N HIS A 108 -9.84 -3.64 -6.14
CA HIS A 108 -9.83 -4.75 -7.09
C HIS A 108 -11.19 -4.88 -7.76
N GLU A 109 -11.19 -4.87 -9.08
CA GLU A 109 -12.37 -5.08 -9.90
C GLU A 109 -12.01 -5.95 -11.11
N LYS A 110 -12.80 -6.98 -11.40
CA LYS A 110 -12.63 -7.87 -12.57
C LYS A 110 -11.22 -8.46 -12.72
N GLY A 111 -10.59 -8.81 -11.59
CA GLY A 111 -9.26 -9.39 -11.60
C GLY A 111 -8.10 -8.38 -11.71
N GLU A 112 -8.39 -7.08 -11.72
CA GLU A 112 -7.43 -5.98 -11.86
C GLU A 112 -7.40 -5.08 -10.62
N MET A 113 -6.25 -4.44 -10.39
CA MET A 113 -6.06 -3.43 -9.35
C MET A 113 -6.28 -2.04 -9.97
N VAL A 114 -7.53 -1.58 -9.93
CA VAL A 114 -7.99 -0.43 -10.72
C VAL A 114 -7.67 0.94 -10.10
N ASP A 115 -7.42 1.01 -8.80
CA ASP A 115 -6.97 2.22 -8.07
C ASP A 115 -6.26 1.84 -6.78
N ALA A 116 -5.35 2.67 -6.31
CA ALA A 116 -4.68 2.54 -5.02
C ALA A 116 -4.07 3.87 -4.57
N ASN A 117 -3.81 4.02 -3.28
CA ASN A 117 -2.92 5.07 -2.79
C ASN A 117 -1.45 4.70 -2.99
N ASN A 118 -0.59 5.72 -3.10
CA ASN A 118 0.85 5.57 -3.22
C ASN A 118 1.56 6.10 -1.96
N GLY A 119 1.68 5.25 -0.96
CA GLY A 119 2.32 5.61 0.31
C GLY A 119 3.83 5.92 0.21
N LEU A 120 4.50 5.62 -0.92
CA LEU A 120 5.90 5.99 -1.15
C LEU A 120 6.06 7.46 -1.58
N ASP A 121 5.03 8.03 -2.18
CA ASP A 121 5.05 9.44 -2.63
C ASP A 121 4.16 10.35 -1.77
N GLY A 122 3.73 9.87 -0.59
CA GLY A 122 2.94 10.68 0.35
C GLY A 122 1.45 10.75 0.01
N ASP A 123 0.89 9.65 -0.50
CA ASP A 123 -0.54 9.53 -0.78
C ASP A 123 -1.19 8.48 0.14
N GLY A 124 -2.37 8.78 0.64
CA GLY A 124 -3.15 7.91 1.51
C GLY A 124 -2.84 8.07 3.01
N PRO A 125 -3.15 7.07 3.85
CA PRO A 125 -2.97 7.15 5.29
C PRO A 125 -1.48 7.13 5.66
N PHE A 126 -1.12 7.81 6.75
CA PHE A 126 0.20 7.58 7.33
C PHE A 126 0.30 6.16 7.91
N ALA A 127 1.52 5.65 8.01
CA ALA A 127 1.75 4.28 8.45
C ALA A 127 2.79 4.24 9.60
N THR A 128 3.40 3.08 9.85
CA THR A 128 4.36 2.97 10.94
C THR A 128 5.58 3.87 10.74
N ASN A 129 6.05 4.05 9.49
CA ASN A 129 7.22 4.87 9.17
C ASN A 129 7.06 5.77 7.95
N ARG A 130 5.83 5.96 7.43
CA ARG A 130 5.53 6.81 6.29
C ARG A 130 4.56 7.92 6.64
N ALA A 131 4.75 9.08 6.01
CA ALA A 131 3.99 10.29 6.30
C ALA A 131 2.52 10.24 5.88
N GLY A 132 2.19 9.47 4.81
CA GLY A 132 0.88 9.58 4.16
C GLY A 132 0.66 10.95 3.54
N THR A 133 -0.61 11.31 3.34
CA THR A 133 -0.99 12.60 2.76
C THR A 133 -0.68 13.74 3.72
N ILE A 134 0.11 14.69 3.24
CA ILE A 134 0.45 15.94 3.92
C ILE A 134 -0.23 17.09 3.15
N PRO A 135 -0.72 18.16 3.81
CA PRO A 135 -1.13 19.37 3.11
C PRO A 135 -0.02 19.88 2.20
N ALA A 136 -0.30 20.01 0.90
CA ALA A 136 0.73 20.32 -0.09
C ALA A 136 1.42 21.67 0.17
N GLY A 137 0.67 22.68 0.66
CA GLY A 137 1.24 23.98 1.02
C GLY A 137 2.30 23.86 2.10
N ASP A 138 1.98 23.18 3.22
CA ASP A 138 2.91 23.01 4.33
C ASP A 138 4.15 22.19 3.91
N LEU A 139 3.97 21.22 3.01
CA LEU A 139 5.09 20.44 2.47
C LEU A 139 6.00 21.32 1.60
N ILE A 140 5.44 22.21 0.77
CA ILE A 140 6.21 23.15 -0.02
C ILE A 140 7.01 24.09 0.89
N ASP A 141 6.38 24.69 1.88
CA ASP A 141 7.04 25.57 2.85
C ASP A 141 8.19 24.85 3.57
N LEU A 142 7.98 23.59 3.94
CA LEU A 142 9.02 22.78 4.57
C LEU A 142 10.19 22.50 3.60
N CYS A 143 9.91 22.17 2.34
CA CYS A 143 10.93 21.92 1.33
C CYS A 143 11.80 23.17 1.02
N TYR A 144 11.19 24.36 1.03
CA TYR A 144 11.90 25.62 0.78
C TYR A 144 12.42 26.31 2.03
N SER A 145 12.22 25.73 3.22
CA SER A 145 12.70 26.30 4.49
C SER A 145 14.22 26.30 4.68
N GLY A 146 14.96 25.58 3.83
CA GLY A 146 16.39 25.36 3.99
C GLY A 146 16.78 24.34 5.07
N ARG A 147 15.81 23.76 5.78
CA ARG A 147 16.06 22.78 6.87
C ARG A 147 16.44 21.39 6.35
N TYR A 148 16.02 21.03 5.14
CA TYR A 148 16.21 19.73 4.55
C TYR A 148 16.69 19.84 3.12
N THR A 149 17.63 18.99 2.74
CA THR A 149 17.94 18.71 1.33
C THR A 149 16.82 17.85 0.72
N HIS A 150 16.74 17.79 -0.59
CA HIS A 150 15.79 16.92 -1.30
C HIS A 150 15.88 15.45 -0.80
N LYS A 151 17.10 14.92 -0.61
CA LYS A 151 17.32 13.54 -0.16
C LYS A 151 16.79 13.32 1.27
N GLU A 152 17.04 14.25 2.17
CA GLU A 152 16.55 14.18 3.55
C GLU A 152 15.04 14.29 3.59
N MET A 153 14.43 15.20 2.82
CA MET A 153 12.98 15.35 2.77
C MET A 153 12.30 14.08 2.22
N ARG A 154 12.87 13.45 1.18
CA ARG A 154 12.39 12.16 0.69
C ARG A 154 12.47 11.08 1.78
N LYS A 155 13.56 11.03 2.55
CA LYS A 155 13.73 10.09 3.67
C LYS A 155 12.71 10.33 4.79
N GLN A 156 12.44 11.61 5.12
CA GLN A 156 11.38 11.96 6.07
C GLN A 156 10.03 11.37 5.65
N ILE A 157 9.62 11.57 4.40
CA ILE A 157 8.32 11.10 3.91
C ILE A 157 8.22 9.56 3.92
N THR A 158 9.32 8.85 3.58
CA THR A 158 9.26 7.41 3.29
C THR A 158 9.77 6.50 4.39
N GLY A 159 10.41 7.02 5.44
CA GLY A 159 11.06 6.17 6.44
C GLY A 159 11.15 6.70 7.86
N GLU A 160 11.03 8.02 8.05
CA GLU A 160 11.22 8.68 9.35
C GLU A 160 9.95 9.41 9.84
N ALA A 161 8.82 9.16 9.21
CA ALA A 161 7.52 9.72 9.55
C ALA A 161 6.61 8.68 10.25
N GLY A 162 5.33 8.97 10.34
CA GLY A 162 4.34 8.06 10.91
C GLY A 162 4.53 7.79 12.38
N LEU A 163 4.25 6.56 12.83
CA LEU A 163 4.36 6.21 14.25
C LEU A 163 5.78 6.42 14.79
N VAL A 164 6.80 6.15 13.98
CA VAL A 164 8.21 6.38 14.37
C VAL A 164 8.45 7.83 14.74
N ALA A 165 7.95 8.79 13.97
CA ALA A 165 8.16 10.20 14.23
C ALA A 165 7.49 10.67 15.54
N TYR A 166 6.31 10.12 15.84
CA TYR A 166 5.55 10.53 17.02
C TYR A 166 5.91 9.76 18.29
N LEU A 167 6.24 8.47 18.16
CA LEU A 167 6.35 7.52 19.27
C LEU A 167 7.74 6.90 19.45
N ASN A 168 8.65 7.17 18.50
CA ASN A 168 9.98 6.54 18.40
C ASN A 168 9.90 4.99 18.40
N GLU A 169 8.81 4.44 17.86
CA GLU A 169 8.55 3.00 17.79
C GLU A 169 7.72 2.69 16.52
N ASN A 170 8.06 1.59 15.83
CA ASN A 170 7.36 1.10 14.66
C ASN A 170 6.74 -0.29 14.86
N ASP A 171 7.09 -0.98 15.94
CA ASP A 171 6.49 -2.26 16.29
C ASP A 171 5.14 -2.03 16.99
N VAL A 172 4.07 -2.28 16.23
CA VAL A 172 2.70 -2.09 16.70
C VAL A 172 2.40 -2.89 17.98
N ARG A 173 3.01 -4.08 18.16
CA ARG A 173 2.83 -4.88 19.38
C ARG A 173 3.34 -4.14 20.62
N LYS A 174 4.45 -3.42 20.50
CA LYS A 174 5.00 -2.62 21.58
C LYS A 174 4.15 -1.38 21.82
N ILE A 175 3.63 -0.76 20.76
CA ILE A 175 2.72 0.38 20.84
C ILE A 175 1.44 -0.03 21.57
N GLU A 176 0.84 -1.15 21.22
CA GLU A 176 -0.36 -1.69 21.90
C GLU A 176 -0.09 -2.01 23.38
N LYS A 177 1.10 -2.53 23.69
CA LYS A 177 1.49 -2.72 25.08
C LYS A 177 1.55 -1.38 25.83
N ARG A 178 2.15 -0.34 25.25
CA ARG A 178 2.17 1.01 25.83
C ARG A 178 0.76 1.54 26.08
N ILE A 179 -0.16 1.30 25.15
CA ILE A 179 -1.58 1.68 25.29
C ILE A 179 -2.22 0.98 26.48
N LEU A 180 -1.97 -0.32 26.63
CA LEU A 180 -2.47 -1.11 27.78
C LEU A 180 -1.87 -0.62 29.11
N ASP A 181 -0.63 -0.13 29.08
CA ASP A 181 0.06 0.44 30.23
C ASP A 181 -0.35 1.90 30.50
N GLY A 182 -1.31 2.47 29.74
CA GLY A 182 -1.90 3.80 29.98
C GLY A 182 -1.24 4.95 29.20
N ASP A 183 -0.46 4.67 28.13
CA ASP A 183 0.12 5.71 27.28
C ASP A 183 -0.93 6.30 26.33
N GLU A 184 -1.59 7.38 26.79
CA GLU A 184 -2.62 8.09 26.02
C GLU A 184 -2.09 8.66 24.69
N LYS A 185 -0.82 9.09 24.64
CA LYS A 185 -0.22 9.61 23.41
C LYS A 185 -0.02 8.50 22.38
N ALA A 186 0.43 7.32 22.80
CA ALA A 186 0.53 6.17 21.93
C ALA A 186 -0.83 5.78 21.37
N LYS A 187 -1.88 5.81 22.20
CA LYS A 187 -3.26 5.54 21.78
C LYS A 187 -3.75 6.54 20.76
N GLU A 188 -3.63 7.85 21.04
CA GLU A 188 -4.07 8.92 20.15
C GLU A 188 -3.45 8.79 18.74
N VAL A 189 -2.14 8.61 18.67
CA VAL A 189 -1.40 8.56 17.40
C VAL A 189 -1.73 7.26 16.63
N TYR A 190 -1.84 6.13 17.32
CA TYR A 190 -2.20 4.87 16.70
C TYR A 190 -3.64 4.90 16.17
N ASP A 191 -4.58 5.41 16.95
CA ASP A 191 -5.97 5.59 16.54
C ASP A 191 -6.08 6.54 15.33
N ALA A 192 -5.26 7.60 15.27
CA ALA A 192 -5.22 8.49 14.12
C ALA A 192 -4.75 7.77 12.83
N MET A 193 -3.78 6.85 12.92
CA MET A 193 -3.35 6.03 11.78
C MET A 193 -4.50 5.12 11.31
N LEU A 194 -5.18 4.45 12.22
CA LEU A 194 -6.29 3.55 11.90
C LEU A 194 -7.50 4.32 11.37
N TYR A 195 -7.77 5.51 11.90
CA TYR A 195 -8.79 6.43 11.40
C TYR A 195 -8.53 6.86 9.95
N GLN A 196 -7.30 7.24 9.61
CA GLN A 196 -6.95 7.61 8.24
C GLN A 196 -7.03 6.40 7.29
N THR A 197 -6.65 5.22 7.77
CA THR A 197 -6.81 3.97 6.99
C THR A 197 -8.28 3.71 6.68
N ALA A 198 -9.17 3.84 7.67
CA ALA A 198 -10.60 3.67 7.47
C ALA A 198 -11.18 4.72 6.49
N LYS A 199 -10.73 5.98 6.58
CA LYS A 199 -11.11 7.01 5.60
C LYS A 199 -10.69 6.65 4.18
N GLN A 200 -9.49 6.12 3.99
CA GLN A 200 -9.01 5.71 2.68
C GLN A 200 -9.83 4.53 2.14
N ILE A 201 -10.19 3.56 2.98
CA ILE A 201 -11.09 2.45 2.61
C ILE A 201 -12.42 3.00 2.13
N ALA A 202 -13.02 3.93 2.86
CA ALA A 202 -14.31 4.53 2.48
C ALA A 202 -14.22 5.32 1.17
N ALA A 203 -13.14 6.07 0.96
CA ALA A 203 -12.90 6.77 -0.31
C ALA A 203 -12.74 5.77 -1.47
N SER A 204 -12.07 4.65 -1.23
CA SER A 204 -11.88 3.57 -2.22
C SER A 204 -13.19 2.88 -2.61
N ALA A 205 -14.18 2.81 -1.71
CA ALA A 205 -15.49 2.24 -2.02
C ALA A 205 -16.23 3.04 -3.10
N ALA A 206 -15.97 4.33 -3.21
CA ALA A 206 -16.58 5.19 -4.25
C ALA A 206 -16.12 4.78 -5.66
N VAL A 207 -14.92 4.23 -5.82
CA VAL A 207 -14.38 3.71 -7.10
C VAL A 207 -15.27 2.59 -7.65
N LEU A 208 -15.83 1.77 -6.76
CA LEU A 208 -16.73 0.66 -7.05
C LEU A 208 -18.23 1.07 -6.95
N CYS A 209 -18.52 2.36 -6.84
CA CYS A 209 -19.89 2.85 -6.63
C CYS A 209 -20.60 2.19 -5.43
N GLY A 210 -19.85 1.79 -4.41
CA GLY A 210 -20.34 1.09 -3.23
C GLY A 210 -20.58 -0.42 -3.41
N ASN A 211 -20.36 -0.99 -4.60
CA ASN A 211 -20.50 -2.42 -4.85
C ASN A 211 -19.24 -3.16 -4.41
N VAL A 212 -19.11 -3.36 -3.12
CA VAL A 212 -17.92 -4.02 -2.49
C VAL A 212 -18.35 -5.35 -1.88
N ASP A 213 -17.74 -6.45 -2.32
CA ASP A 213 -18.01 -7.78 -1.73
C ASP A 213 -17.41 -7.90 -0.33
N ALA A 214 -16.18 -7.42 -0.13
CA ALA A 214 -15.49 -7.43 1.16
C ALA A 214 -14.35 -6.40 1.23
N VAL A 215 -14.00 -6.00 2.46
CA VAL A 215 -12.78 -5.29 2.82
C VAL A 215 -11.82 -6.31 3.44
N LEU A 216 -10.68 -6.56 2.80
CA LEU A 216 -9.70 -7.55 3.22
C LEU A 216 -8.51 -6.86 3.89
N LEU A 217 -8.24 -7.19 5.16
CA LEU A 217 -7.10 -6.66 5.90
C LEU A 217 -5.95 -7.68 5.89
N THR A 218 -4.75 -7.27 5.51
CA THR A 218 -3.57 -8.14 5.43
C THR A 218 -2.30 -7.42 5.85
N GLY A 219 -1.19 -8.15 5.92
CA GLY A 219 0.08 -7.65 6.42
C GLY A 219 0.20 -7.76 7.93
N GLY A 220 1.38 -7.43 8.48
CA GLY A 220 1.69 -7.67 9.89
C GLY A 220 0.72 -7.04 10.91
N ILE A 221 0.13 -5.89 10.58
CA ILE A 221 -0.84 -5.21 11.46
C ILE A 221 -2.20 -5.92 11.45
N ALA A 222 -2.52 -6.70 10.42
CA ALA A 222 -3.75 -7.49 10.39
C ALA A 222 -3.79 -8.66 11.41
N ASN A 223 -2.72 -8.89 12.16
CA ASN A 223 -2.72 -9.76 13.34
C ASN A 223 -3.27 -9.06 14.61
N SER A 224 -3.39 -7.73 14.58
CA SER A 224 -3.88 -6.94 15.72
C SER A 224 -5.41 -6.93 15.76
N ARG A 225 -5.97 -7.53 16.81
CA ARG A 225 -7.42 -7.44 17.07
C ARG A 225 -7.88 -6.02 17.32
N TYR A 226 -7.03 -5.21 17.96
CA TYR A 226 -7.29 -3.79 18.19
C TYR A 226 -7.44 -3.04 16.87
N ALA A 227 -6.44 -3.16 15.98
CA ALA A 227 -6.47 -2.50 14.67
C ALA A 227 -7.68 -2.93 13.82
N ILE A 228 -7.95 -4.25 13.76
CA ILE A 228 -9.10 -4.79 13.03
C ILE A 228 -10.39 -4.17 13.55
N SER A 229 -10.63 -4.20 14.87
CA SER A 229 -11.83 -3.67 15.49
C SER A 229 -12.01 -2.17 15.25
N GLU A 230 -10.93 -1.37 15.34
CA GLU A 230 -10.99 0.08 15.12
C GLU A 230 -11.27 0.45 13.67
N ILE A 231 -10.77 -0.32 12.70
CA ILE A 231 -11.10 -0.15 11.29
C ILE A 231 -12.54 -0.61 11.03
N GLU A 232 -12.91 -1.82 11.45
CA GLU A 232 -14.22 -2.43 11.23
C GLU A 232 -15.35 -1.52 11.69
N LYS A 233 -15.29 -0.97 12.91
CA LYS A 233 -16.28 -0.01 13.43
C LYS A 233 -16.59 1.13 12.47
N ARG A 234 -15.62 1.54 11.65
CA ARG A 234 -15.70 2.70 10.77
C ARG A 234 -16.10 2.36 9.34
N VAL A 235 -15.93 1.09 8.92
CA VAL A 235 -16.13 0.71 7.51
C VAL A 235 -17.11 -0.45 7.31
N MET A 236 -17.61 -1.09 8.38
CA MET A 236 -18.57 -2.19 8.30
C MET A 236 -19.88 -1.84 7.55
N PHE A 237 -20.19 -0.55 7.40
CA PHE A 237 -21.33 -0.09 6.61
C PHE A 237 -21.09 -0.25 5.09
N ILE A 238 -19.85 -0.47 4.65
CA ILE A 238 -19.48 -0.64 3.23
C ILE A 238 -19.64 -2.12 2.86
N ALA A 239 -18.97 -3.00 3.58
CA ALA A 239 -18.94 -4.44 3.33
C ALA A 239 -18.36 -5.19 4.54
N PRO A 240 -18.48 -6.53 4.61
CA PRO A 240 -17.81 -7.34 5.63
C PRO A 240 -16.29 -7.10 5.64
N VAL A 241 -15.70 -7.03 6.86
CA VAL A 241 -14.26 -6.89 7.06
C VAL A 241 -13.67 -8.25 7.42
N ILE A 242 -12.71 -8.73 6.63
CA ILE A 242 -12.10 -10.04 6.81
C ILE A 242 -10.58 -9.90 6.90
N ALA A 243 -9.97 -10.49 7.91
CA ALA A 243 -8.52 -10.47 8.09
C ALA A 243 -7.85 -11.71 7.48
N TYR A 244 -6.82 -11.47 6.69
CA TYR A 244 -5.87 -12.44 6.14
C TYR A 244 -4.45 -12.03 6.57
N PRO A 245 -4.04 -12.31 7.83
CA PRO A 245 -2.75 -11.89 8.39
C PRO A 245 -1.55 -12.46 7.65
#